data_dea4aa3ab2e61212de2953dd30910302
#
_entry.id   dea4aa3ab2e61212de2953dd30910302
#
_cell.length_a   1.000
_cell.length_b   1.000
_cell.length_c   1.000
_cell.angle_alpha   90.00
_cell.angle_beta   90.00
_cell.angle_gamma   90.00
#
_symmetry.space_group_name_H-M   'P 1'
#
loop_
_entity.id
_entity.type
_entity.pdbx_description
1 polymer ?
#
loop_
_entity_poly.entity_id
_entity_poly.type
_entity_poly.pdbx_seq_one_letter_code
_entity_poly.pdbx_strand_id
1 'polypeptide(L)'
;MEYAEIRSLLGKMPKAELGFFPTPFYRLDRLSKELGVQLYIKRDDFTGMSLFGGNKIRKLQYLIGDALSQGCEYVFTFGATQSNHAMQTVTACRRCGLKPVLYLVAIVEPDEEDIRANLLLDKILGAEVHIVDIQPGESKAEAEERSIRMGREHMARLEAEGHKCYEVPIGGASPVGSVGFIEGFTELMEQAEQMFGKEPDYLFHATGSGGTMAGLLAGRALKGAKVPVISINVSLKDDGYPKRCAALANESLKVLGVEPMVEQERDVRTDLNYYHPGYEIPSESASKAIRLLAETEGLLVDPVYTGKAFAGMLDYIRTGKVEPGSNVVFLHTGGATALFAEKEILGKLF
;
A
#
# COMPACT_ATOMS: atom_id res chain seq x y z
N MET A 1 11.00 -17.68 -13.59
CA MET A 1 11.02 -18.75 -12.57
C MET A 1 9.63 -19.38 -12.46
N GLU A 2 9.57 -20.66 -12.09
CA GLU A 2 8.30 -21.30 -11.75
C GLU A 2 7.79 -20.86 -10.37
N TYR A 3 6.48 -20.96 -10.14
CA TYR A 3 5.87 -20.52 -8.87
C TYR A 3 6.47 -21.23 -7.64
N ALA A 4 6.77 -22.52 -7.75
CA ALA A 4 7.39 -23.26 -6.66
C ALA A 4 8.78 -22.75 -6.29
N GLU A 5 9.58 -22.32 -7.28
CA GLU A 5 10.90 -21.74 -7.05
C GLU A 5 10.79 -20.39 -6.33
N ILE A 6 9.86 -19.51 -6.78
CA ILE A 6 9.61 -18.23 -6.12
C ILE A 6 9.18 -18.44 -4.67
N ARG A 7 8.24 -19.37 -4.42
CA ARG A 7 7.82 -19.71 -3.05
C ARG A 7 8.95 -20.26 -2.20
N SER A 8 9.85 -21.03 -2.78
CA SER A 8 11.04 -21.55 -2.07
C SER A 8 11.98 -20.41 -1.65
N LEU A 9 12.14 -19.37 -2.46
CA LEU A 9 12.92 -18.18 -2.09
C LEU A 9 12.24 -17.41 -0.95
N LEU A 10 10.94 -17.15 -1.09
CA LEU A 10 10.14 -16.44 -0.09
C LEU A 10 10.12 -17.16 1.27
N GLY A 11 10.05 -18.49 1.25
CA GLY A 11 10.05 -19.34 2.45
C GLY A 11 11.35 -19.30 3.29
N LYS A 12 12.43 -18.72 2.76
CA LYS A 12 13.68 -18.54 3.51
C LYS A 12 13.67 -17.26 4.38
N MET A 13 12.71 -16.38 4.13
CA MET A 13 12.61 -15.12 4.86
C MET A 13 11.83 -15.28 6.17
N PRO A 14 12.27 -14.61 7.26
CA PRO A 14 11.45 -14.50 8.45
C PRO A 14 10.09 -13.87 8.10
N LYS A 15 9.00 -14.51 8.52
CA LYS A 15 7.64 -14.06 8.21
C LYS A 15 6.72 -14.24 9.40
N ALA A 16 5.95 -13.20 9.75
CA ALA A 16 4.91 -13.25 10.76
C ALA A 16 3.54 -13.56 10.12
N GLU A 17 2.71 -14.34 10.80
CA GLU A 17 1.35 -14.62 10.34
C GLU A 17 0.40 -13.50 10.75
N LEU A 18 0.12 -12.58 9.82
CA LEU A 18 -0.63 -11.33 10.07
C LEU A 18 -1.93 -11.21 9.26
N GLY A 19 -2.24 -12.18 8.42
CA GLY A 19 -3.37 -12.01 7.52
C GLY A 19 -3.94 -13.31 6.98
N PHE A 20 -4.99 -13.14 6.18
CA PHE A 20 -5.69 -14.23 5.51
C PHE A 20 -5.32 -14.23 4.02
N PHE A 21 -4.72 -15.32 3.58
CA PHE A 21 -4.24 -15.50 2.21
C PHE A 21 -4.59 -16.91 1.68
N PRO A 22 -4.83 -17.05 0.37
CA PRO A 22 -4.87 -16.01 -0.64
C PRO A 22 -6.06 -15.06 -0.45
N THR A 23 -5.89 -13.77 -0.81
CA THR A 23 -7.01 -12.82 -0.77
C THR A 23 -7.98 -13.09 -1.93
N PRO A 24 -9.29 -12.74 -1.80
CA PRO A 24 -10.27 -12.98 -2.85
C PRO A 24 -9.87 -12.32 -4.17
N PHE A 25 -10.15 -13.02 -5.27
CA PHE A 25 -9.98 -12.56 -6.64
C PHE A 25 -11.18 -12.98 -7.46
N TYR A 26 -11.91 -12.02 -8.04
CA TYR A 26 -13.13 -12.30 -8.79
C TYR A 26 -13.47 -11.21 -9.80
N ARG A 27 -14.37 -11.55 -10.73
CA ARG A 27 -14.82 -10.63 -11.79
C ARG A 27 -15.90 -9.69 -11.26
N LEU A 28 -15.88 -8.43 -11.74
CA LEU A 28 -16.91 -7.42 -11.55
C LEU A 28 -17.86 -7.44 -12.76
N ASP A 29 -18.94 -8.21 -12.67
CA ASP A 29 -19.75 -8.57 -13.84
C ASP A 29 -20.49 -7.39 -14.46
N ARG A 30 -21.09 -6.51 -13.63
CA ARG A 30 -21.86 -5.37 -14.11
C ARG A 30 -20.96 -4.32 -14.75
N LEU A 31 -19.87 -3.97 -14.09
CA LEU A 31 -18.88 -3.04 -14.65
C LEU A 31 -18.17 -3.60 -15.86
N SER A 32 -17.86 -4.89 -15.90
CA SER A 32 -17.29 -5.53 -17.08
C SER A 32 -18.18 -5.34 -18.31
N LYS A 33 -19.49 -5.54 -18.15
CA LYS A 33 -20.47 -5.34 -19.23
C LYS A 33 -20.57 -3.88 -19.67
N GLU A 34 -20.60 -2.96 -18.70
CA GLU A 34 -20.71 -1.52 -18.97
C GLU A 34 -19.47 -0.98 -19.69
N LEU A 35 -18.29 -1.42 -19.26
CA LEU A 35 -17.00 -0.91 -19.76
C LEU A 35 -16.47 -1.66 -21.00
N GLY A 36 -17.06 -2.79 -21.38
CA GLY A 36 -16.63 -3.59 -22.52
C GLY A 36 -15.28 -4.29 -22.33
N VAL A 37 -14.88 -4.55 -21.08
CA VAL A 37 -13.66 -5.28 -20.70
C VAL A 37 -13.99 -6.43 -19.75
N GLN A 38 -13.04 -7.32 -19.45
CA GLN A 38 -13.15 -8.30 -18.39
C GLN A 38 -12.47 -7.71 -17.13
N LEU A 39 -13.24 -7.01 -16.29
CA LEU A 39 -12.71 -6.35 -15.09
C LEU A 39 -12.74 -7.29 -13.89
N TYR A 40 -11.59 -7.48 -13.28
CA TYR A 40 -11.40 -8.28 -12.06
C TYR A 40 -10.88 -7.41 -10.92
N ILE A 41 -11.19 -7.82 -9.69
CA ILE A 41 -10.68 -7.15 -8.49
C ILE A 41 -9.92 -8.14 -7.61
N LYS A 42 -8.73 -7.73 -7.18
CA LYS A 42 -7.93 -8.41 -6.14
C LYS A 42 -8.11 -7.69 -4.83
N ARG A 43 -8.67 -8.39 -3.83
CA ARG A 43 -9.18 -7.82 -2.58
C ARG A 43 -8.13 -7.84 -1.46
N ASP A 44 -7.07 -7.06 -1.60
CA ASP A 44 -6.08 -6.92 -0.52
C ASP A 44 -6.59 -6.07 0.66
N ASP A 45 -7.75 -5.44 0.54
CA ASP A 45 -8.50 -4.87 1.66
C ASP A 45 -8.97 -5.94 2.67
N PHE A 46 -8.97 -7.22 2.29
CA PHE A 46 -9.30 -8.35 3.17
C PHE A 46 -8.07 -9.10 3.72
N THR A 47 -6.87 -8.54 3.61
CA THR A 47 -5.65 -9.20 4.10
C THR A 47 -5.59 -9.33 5.62
N GLY A 48 -6.05 -8.34 6.37
CA GLY A 48 -5.77 -8.22 7.80
C GLY A 48 -6.63 -9.09 8.70
N MET A 49 -6.10 -9.40 9.87
CA MET A 49 -6.85 -10.07 10.96
C MET A 49 -7.71 -9.09 11.76
N SER A 50 -7.53 -7.80 11.61
CA SER A 50 -8.43 -6.76 12.09
C SER A 50 -9.55 -6.49 11.08
N LEU A 51 -10.56 -5.71 11.47
CA LEU A 51 -11.69 -5.37 10.61
C LEU A 51 -11.26 -4.72 9.28
N PHE A 52 -10.17 -3.94 9.30
CA PHE A 52 -9.68 -3.19 8.15
C PHE A 52 -8.29 -3.70 7.72
N GLY A 53 -8.26 -4.53 6.68
CA GLY A 53 -7.03 -4.97 6.04
C GLY A 53 -6.46 -3.93 5.08
N GLY A 54 -5.48 -4.35 4.29
CA GLY A 54 -4.85 -3.53 3.25
C GLY A 54 -3.49 -4.05 2.84
N ASN A 55 -2.93 -3.44 1.81
CA ASN A 55 -1.66 -3.81 1.21
C ASN A 55 -0.47 -3.82 2.20
N LYS A 56 -0.58 -3.10 3.31
CA LYS A 56 0.52 -3.01 4.28
C LYS A 56 0.73 -4.33 5.03
N ILE A 57 -0.32 -5.12 5.24
CA ILE A 57 -0.21 -6.42 5.90
C ILE A 57 0.76 -7.35 5.16
N ARG A 58 0.73 -7.39 3.82
CA ARG A 58 1.71 -8.18 3.05
C ARG A 58 3.15 -7.77 3.36
N LYS A 59 3.41 -6.47 3.43
CA LYS A 59 4.74 -5.94 3.77
C LYS A 59 5.11 -6.21 5.23
N LEU A 60 4.15 -5.98 6.12
CA LEU A 60 4.34 -6.15 7.55
C LEU A 60 4.59 -7.59 7.96
N GLN A 61 4.08 -8.58 7.21
CA GLN A 61 4.45 -9.98 7.47
C GLN A 61 5.96 -10.18 7.47
N TYR A 62 6.67 -9.59 6.52
CA TYR A 62 8.13 -9.70 6.41
C TYR A 62 8.85 -8.74 7.37
N LEU A 63 8.39 -7.49 7.49
CA LEU A 63 9.00 -6.50 8.39
C LEU A 63 8.89 -6.91 9.86
N ILE A 64 7.72 -7.38 10.28
CA ILE A 64 7.53 -7.86 11.66
C ILE A 64 8.22 -9.20 11.86
N GLY A 65 8.24 -10.08 10.85
CA GLY A 65 9.03 -11.31 10.90
C GLY A 65 10.52 -11.02 11.11
N ASP A 66 11.05 -10.03 10.41
CA ASP A 66 12.43 -9.57 10.57
C ASP A 66 12.67 -8.97 11.96
N ALA A 67 11.81 -8.07 12.45
CA ALA A 67 11.89 -7.51 13.80
C ALA A 67 11.91 -8.60 14.90
N LEU A 68 11.03 -9.59 14.78
CA LEU A 68 10.97 -10.72 15.72
C LEU A 68 12.24 -11.57 15.68
N SER A 69 12.79 -11.82 14.48
CA SER A 69 14.03 -12.59 14.32
C SER A 69 15.24 -11.92 14.98
N GLN A 70 15.22 -10.59 15.07
CA GLN A 70 16.23 -9.77 15.75
C GLN A 70 15.96 -9.62 17.25
N GLY A 71 14.83 -10.10 17.76
CA GLY A 71 14.42 -9.98 19.16
C GLY A 71 14.06 -8.55 19.56
N CYS A 72 13.51 -7.76 18.64
CA CYS A 72 13.04 -6.41 18.91
C CYS A 72 11.80 -6.41 19.82
N GLU A 73 11.67 -5.38 20.66
CA GLU A 73 10.54 -5.16 21.57
C GLU A 73 9.64 -4.03 21.08
N TYR A 74 10.24 -2.98 20.53
CA TYR A 74 9.57 -1.77 20.05
C TYR A 74 9.63 -1.69 18.53
N VAL A 75 8.53 -1.23 17.94
CA VAL A 75 8.45 -0.96 16.49
C VAL A 75 8.01 0.48 16.31
N PHE A 76 8.88 1.24 15.66
CA PHE A 76 8.64 2.63 15.31
C PHE A 76 8.16 2.75 13.88
N THR A 77 7.16 3.61 13.64
CA THR A 77 6.78 3.97 12.28
C THR A 77 6.27 5.41 12.20
N PHE A 78 6.15 5.91 10.97
CA PHE A 78 5.91 7.29 10.62
C PHE A 78 4.79 7.40 9.57
N GLY A 79 4.11 8.53 9.53
CA GLY A 79 3.06 8.79 8.56
C GLY A 79 2.24 10.03 8.88
N ALA A 80 1.09 10.18 8.24
CA ALA A 80 0.08 11.17 8.60
C ALA A 80 -0.84 10.62 9.72
N THR A 81 -1.62 11.49 10.35
CA THR A 81 -2.56 11.11 11.42
C THR A 81 -3.60 10.09 10.98
N GLN A 82 -3.99 10.09 9.69
CA GLN A 82 -4.92 9.10 9.12
C GLN A 82 -4.22 8.00 8.30
N SER A 83 -2.97 7.67 8.65
CA SER A 83 -2.17 6.69 7.92
C SER A 83 -2.69 5.25 8.07
N ASN A 84 -3.14 4.64 6.97
CA ASN A 84 -3.44 3.20 6.91
C ASN A 84 -2.22 2.33 7.22
N HIS A 85 -1.02 2.86 6.95
CA HIS A 85 0.22 2.15 7.26
C HIS A 85 0.46 2.09 8.77
N ALA A 86 0.31 3.23 9.46
CA ALA A 86 0.50 3.31 10.91
C ALA A 86 -0.47 2.35 11.62
N MET A 87 -1.76 2.43 11.32
CA MET A 87 -2.79 1.59 11.93
C MET A 87 -2.53 0.10 11.70
N GLN A 88 -2.18 -0.32 10.48
CA GLN A 88 -1.87 -1.72 10.21
C GLN A 88 -0.58 -2.17 10.89
N THR A 89 0.42 -1.29 11.05
CA THR A 89 1.63 -1.57 11.83
C THR A 89 1.29 -1.79 13.31
N VAL A 90 0.44 -0.94 13.89
CA VAL A 90 -0.04 -1.13 15.27
C VAL A 90 -0.73 -2.48 15.43
N THR A 91 -1.66 -2.81 14.53
CA THR A 91 -2.35 -4.10 14.53
C THR A 91 -1.36 -5.27 14.49
N ALA A 92 -0.37 -5.21 13.60
CA ALA A 92 0.66 -6.25 13.45
C ALA A 92 1.52 -6.38 14.71
N CYS A 93 1.92 -5.25 15.31
CA CYS A 93 2.67 -5.24 16.56
C CYS A 93 1.89 -5.89 17.72
N ARG A 94 0.63 -5.51 17.87
CA ARG A 94 -0.22 -6.08 18.96
C ARG A 94 -0.45 -7.57 18.77
N ARG A 95 -0.63 -8.04 17.53
CA ARG A 95 -0.74 -9.45 17.21
C ARG A 95 0.52 -10.24 17.62
N CYS A 96 1.69 -9.63 17.52
CA CYS A 96 2.99 -10.26 17.78
C CYS A 96 3.60 -9.92 19.16
N GLY A 97 2.88 -9.22 20.03
CA GLY A 97 3.37 -8.84 21.37
C GLY A 97 4.41 -7.72 21.36
N LEU A 98 4.55 -6.98 20.27
CA LEU A 98 5.46 -5.83 20.13
C LEU A 98 4.79 -4.54 20.59
N LYS A 99 5.61 -3.56 20.96
CA LYS A 99 5.19 -2.23 21.42
C LYS A 99 5.26 -1.22 20.26
N PRO A 100 4.11 -0.77 19.68
CA PRO A 100 4.11 0.19 18.60
C PRO A 100 4.28 1.62 19.10
N VAL A 101 5.17 2.37 18.45
CA VAL A 101 5.41 3.81 18.66
C VAL A 101 5.24 4.54 17.34
N LEU A 102 4.37 5.54 17.30
CA LEU A 102 4.00 6.27 16.10
C LEU A 102 4.40 7.75 16.21
N TYR A 103 5.03 8.27 15.15
CA TYR A 103 5.26 9.69 14.95
C TYR A 103 4.46 10.13 13.72
N LEU A 104 3.34 10.82 13.95
CA LEU A 104 2.34 11.13 12.92
C LEU A 104 2.27 12.63 12.66
N VAL A 105 2.49 13.03 11.40
CA VAL A 105 2.37 14.42 10.97
C VAL A 105 0.89 14.78 10.79
N ALA A 106 0.44 15.87 11.40
CA ALA A 106 -0.90 16.42 11.25
C ALA A 106 -1.04 17.17 9.91
N ILE A 107 -1.22 16.40 8.80
CA ILE A 107 -1.49 16.99 7.48
C ILE A 107 -2.89 17.58 7.44
N VAL A 108 -3.87 16.82 7.96
CA VAL A 108 -5.18 17.32 8.36
C VAL A 108 -5.19 17.29 9.88
N GLU A 109 -5.50 18.44 10.49
CA GLU A 109 -5.54 18.58 11.94
C GLU A 109 -6.64 17.68 12.52
N PRO A 110 -6.33 16.75 13.44
CA PRO A 110 -7.34 15.95 14.08
C PRO A 110 -8.13 16.80 15.08
N ASP A 111 -9.44 16.56 15.15
CA ASP A 111 -10.28 17.12 16.21
C ASP A 111 -10.01 16.35 17.50
N GLU A 112 -9.45 17.01 18.52
CA GLU A 112 -9.11 16.37 19.79
C GLU A 112 -10.34 15.88 20.57
N GLU A 113 -11.51 16.48 20.35
CA GLU A 113 -12.77 16.11 20.99
C GLU A 113 -13.51 15.00 20.20
N ASP A 114 -13.18 14.82 18.91
CA ASP A 114 -13.84 13.84 18.04
C ASP A 114 -12.80 13.08 17.18
N ILE A 115 -11.91 12.35 17.85
CA ILE A 115 -10.89 11.55 17.18
C ILE A 115 -11.54 10.41 16.38
N ARG A 116 -11.13 10.26 15.10
CA ARG A 116 -11.80 9.39 14.13
C ARG A 116 -10.86 8.43 13.42
N ALA A 117 -11.48 7.48 12.70
CA ALA A 117 -10.84 6.58 11.73
C ALA A 117 -9.53 5.96 12.23
N ASN A 118 -8.44 6.05 11.48
CA ASN A 118 -7.19 5.36 11.83
C ASN A 118 -6.57 5.84 13.14
N LEU A 119 -6.58 7.14 13.44
CA LEU A 119 -6.03 7.68 14.68
C LEU A 119 -6.80 7.15 15.92
N LEU A 120 -8.13 7.01 15.81
CA LEU A 120 -8.94 6.40 16.86
C LEU A 120 -8.54 4.93 17.07
N LEU A 121 -8.35 4.18 15.98
CA LEU A 121 -7.94 2.76 16.05
C LEU A 121 -6.55 2.61 16.64
N ASP A 122 -5.60 3.48 16.31
CA ASP A 122 -4.25 3.48 16.87
C ASP A 122 -4.30 3.65 18.39
N LYS A 123 -5.12 4.58 18.90
CA LYS A 123 -5.32 4.81 20.33
C LYS A 123 -6.03 3.64 21.03
N ILE A 124 -7.10 3.08 20.42
CA ILE A 124 -7.81 1.90 20.95
C ILE A 124 -6.87 0.70 21.06
N LEU A 125 -6.00 0.51 20.06
CA LEU A 125 -5.00 -0.56 20.05
C LEU A 125 -3.83 -0.27 21.02
N GLY A 126 -3.82 0.88 21.70
CA GLY A 126 -2.85 1.24 22.72
C GLY A 126 -1.47 1.57 22.16
N ALA A 127 -1.37 2.11 20.95
CA ALA A 127 -0.12 2.63 20.43
C ALA A 127 0.35 3.84 21.24
N GLU A 128 1.67 3.99 21.38
CA GLU A 128 2.26 5.25 21.79
C GLU A 128 2.27 6.19 20.59
N VAL A 129 1.46 7.27 20.65
CA VAL A 129 1.24 8.17 19.51
C VAL A 129 1.78 9.56 19.82
N HIS A 130 2.71 10.03 18.98
CA HIS A 130 3.23 11.39 18.98
C HIS A 130 2.72 12.11 17.73
N ILE A 131 1.88 13.14 17.92
CA ILE A 131 1.41 14.00 16.83
C ILE A 131 2.45 15.09 16.59
N VAL A 132 2.80 15.32 15.34
CA VAL A 132 3.80 16.30 14.92
C VAL A 132 3.12 17.33 14.02
N ASP A 133 2.85 18.53 14.57
CA ASP A 133 2.21 19.62 13.86
C ASP A 133 3.14 20.20 12.79
N ILE A 134 2.57 20.63 11.68
CA ILE A 134 3.32 21.36 10.66
C ILE A 134 3.54 22.80 11.15
N GLN A 135 4.80 23.22 11.28
CA GLN A 135 5.15 24.53 11.79
C GLN A 135 4.89 25.63 10.74
N PRO A 136 4.62 26.88 11.14
CA PRO A 136 4.47 27.98 10.21
C PRO A 136 5.66 28.10 9.25
N GLY A 137 5.40 27.99 7.93
CA GLY A 137 6.42 28.03 6.88
C GLY A 137 7.13 26.70 6.60
N GLU A 138 6.86 25.66 7.38
CA GLU A 138 7.39 24.32 7.14
C GLU A 138 6.57 23.61 6.05
N SER A 139 7.24 22.96 5.13
CA SER A 139 6.60 22.08 4.17
C SER A 139 6.24 20.73 4.81
N LYS A 140 5.30 20.01 4.21
CA LYS A 140 4.96 18.64 4.63
C LYS A 140 6.19 17.72 4.66
N ALA A 141 7.07 17.81 3.67
CA ALA A 141 8.27 16.97 3.59
C ALA A 141 9.23 17.27 4.76
N GLU A 142 9.42 18.52 5.12
CA GLU A 142 10.25 18.93 6.26
C GLU A 142 9.65 18.43 7.59
N ALA A 143 8.32 18.50 7.74
CA ALA A 143 7.62 17.95 8.90
C ALA A 143 7.77 16.42 8.99
N GLU A 144 7.68 15.70 7.86
CA GLU A 144 7.94 14.26 7.80
C GLU A 144 9.39 13.92 8.20
N GLU A 145 10.38 14.65 7.69
CA GLU A 145 11.78 14.48 8.08
C GLU A 145 12.00 14.77 9.57
N ARG A 146 11.35 15.80 10.10
CA ARG A 146 11.40 16.14 11.53
C ARG A 146 10.78 15.03 12.38
N SER A 147 9.64 14.47 11.97
CA SER A 147 8.98 13.37 12.68
C SER A 147 9.87 12.13 12.74
N ILE A 148 10.54 11.79 11.65
CA ILE A 148 11.50 10.66 11.59
C ILE A 148 12.69 10.92 12.51
N ARG A 149 13.25 12.11 12.52
CA ARG A 149 14.36 12.47 13.42
C ARG A 149 13.97 12.34 14.88
N MET A 150 12.80 12.88 15.27
CA MET A 150 12.29 12.76 16.63
C MET A 150 12.09 11.29 17.05
N GLY A 151 11.55 10.47 16.16
CA GLY A 151 11.36 9.04 16.42
C GLY A 151 12.71 8.30 16.61
N ARG A 152 13.71 8.60 15.78
CA ARG A 152 15.04 8.01 15.89
C ARG A 152 15.78 8.44 17.17
N GLU A 153 15.59 9.68 17.62
CA GLU A 153 16.09 10.14 18.92
C GLU A 153 15.42 9.38 20.07
N HIS A 154 14.13 9.06 19.96
CA HIS A 154 13.43 8.24 20.92
C HIS A 154 13.94 6.79 20.90
N MET A 155 14.11 6.19 19.73
CA MET A 155 14.71 4.85 19.58
C MET A 155 16.07 4.79 20.28
N ALA A 156 16.95 5.75 20.01
CA ALA A 156 18.28 5.79 20.62
C ALA A 156 18.25 5.85 22.16
N ARG A 157 17.25 6.54 22.76
CA ARG A 157 17.07 6.55 24.22
C ARG A 157 16.69 5.16 24.75
N LEU A 158 15.70 4.50 24.12
CA LEU A 158 15.29 3.15 24.52
C LEU A 158 16.42 2.13 24.34
N GLU A 159 17.20 2.26 23.28
CA GLU A 159 18.37 1.40 23.04
C GLU A 159 19.45 1.60 24.09
N ALA A 160 19.67 2.83 24.56
CA ALA A 160 20.57 3.13 25.67
C ALA A 160 20.08 2.54 27.02
N GLU A 161 18.78 2.32 27.16
CA GLU A 161 18.14 1.64 28.29
C GLU A 161 18.16 0.10 28.16
N GLY A 162 18.67 -0.43 27.03
CA GLY A 162 18.84 -1.85 26.79
C GLY A 162 17.70 -2.52 26.01
N HIS A 163 16.74 -1.74 25.50
CA HIS A 163 15.68 -2.24 24.66
C HIS A 163 16.12 -2.38 23.19
N LYS A 164 15.52 -3.30 22.45
CA LYS A 164 15.74 -3.44 21.01
C LYS A 164 14.58 -2.82 20.24
N CYS A 165 14.90 -1.91 19.33
CA CYS A 165 13.95 -1.20 18.51
C CYS A 165 14.04 -1.62 17.04
N TYR A 166 12.94 -1.51 16.29
CA TYR A 166 12.88 -1.74 14.86
C TYR A 166 12.18 -0.57 14.16
N GLU A 167 12.82 -0.01 13.13
CA GLU A 167 12.24 1.05 12.32
C GLU A 167 11.52 0.48 11.10
N VAL A 168 10.21 0.74 11.00
CA VAL A 168 9.42 0.48 9.81
C VAL A 168 9.25 1.81 9.06
N PRO A 169 9.83 1.98 7.87
CA PRO A 169 9.75 3.24 7.14
C PRO A 169 8.33 3.55 6.65
N ILE A 170 8.06 4.81 6.29
CA ILE A 170 6.76 5.27 5.80
C ILE A 170 6.22 4.32 4.72
N GLY A 171 5.00 3.83 4.94
CA GLY A 171 4.33 2.91 4.03
C GLY A 171 4.95 1.52 3.93
N GLY A 172 5.91 1.17 4.82
CA GLY A 172 6.65 -0.09 4.76
C GLY A 172 7.46 -0.24 3.46
N ALA A 173 7.90 0.90 2.89
CA ALA A 173 8.63 0.92 1.63
C ALA A 173 10.12 0.69 1.88
N SER A 174 10.50 -0.57 1.96
CA SER A 174 11.88 -1.05 2.14
C SER A 174 12.09 -2.31 1.30
N PRO A 175 13.35 -2.74 1.12
CA PRO A 175 13.65 -4.00 0.42
C PRO A 175 12.92 -5.20 1.05
N VAL A 176 12.97 -5.35 2.36
CA VAL A 176 12.28 -6.43 3.10
C VAL A 176 10.76 -6.30 2.98
N GLY A 177 10.20 -5.11 3.18
CA GLY A 177 8.74 -4.90 3.09
C GLY A 177 8.19 -5.17 1.69
N SER A 178 8.93 -4.78 0.64
CA SER A 178 8.49 -4.99 -0.74
C SER A 178 8.44 -6.46 -1.15
N VAL A 179 9.16 -7.37 -0.48
CA VAL A 179 9.05 -8.83 -0.66
C VAL A 179 7.60 -9.31 -0.51
N GLY A 180 6.82 -8.69 0.39
CA GLY A 180 5.40 -9.01 0.55
C GLY A 180 4.56 -8.84 -0.73
N PHE A 181 5.01 -7.97 -1.66
CA PHE A 181 4.36 -7.83 -2.96
C PHE A 181 5.01 -8.63 -4.09
N ILE A 182 6.19 -9.21 -3.89
CA ILE A 182 6.66 -10.33 -4.72
C ILE A 182 5.72 -11.52 -4.50
N GLU A 183 5.41 -11.84 -3.25
CA GLU A 183 4.44 -12.88 -2.90
C GLU A 183 3.03 -12.54 -3.41
N GLY A 184 2.57 -11.30 -3.22
CA GLY A 184 1.25 -10.85 -3.69
C GLY A 184 1.08 -10.91 -5.20
N PHE A 185 2.13 -10.61 -5.97
CA PHE A 185 2.15 -10.77 -7.42
C PHE A 185 2.08 -12.25 -7.83
N THR A 186 2.87 -13.09 -7.18
CA THR A 186 2.88 -14.54 -7.43
C THR A 186 1.50 -15.15 -7.20
N GLU A 187 0.86 -14.82 -6.08
CA GLU A 187 -0.50 -15.22 -5.74
C GLU A 187 -1.52 -14.76 -6.78
N LEU A 188 -1.43 -13.49 -7.21
CA LEU A 188 -2.34 -12.94 -8.20
C LEU A 188 -2.21 -13.64 -9.56
N MET A 189 -0.98 -13.89 -10.02
CA MET A 189 -0.77 -14.58 -11.30
C MET A 189 -1.32 -16.00 -11.29
N GLU A 190 -1.13 -16.76 -10.22
CA GLU A 190 -1.71 -18.09 -10.08
C GLU A 190 -3.25 -18.06 -10.09
N GLN A 191 -3.86 -17.09 -9.39
CA GLN A 191 -5.32 -16.94 -9.41
C GLN A 191 -5.84 -16.53 -10.80
N ALA A 192 -5.11 -15.68 -11.52
CA ALA A 192 -5.46 -15.29 -12.88
C ALA A 192 -5.36 -16.45 -13.86
N GLU A 193 -4.30 -17.23 -13.79
CA GLU A 193 -4.14 -18.45 -14.60
C GLU A 193 -5.26 -19.48 -14.31
N GLN A 194 -5.65 -19.64 -13.05
CA GLN A 194 -6.78 -20.52 -12.67
C GLN A 194 -8.13 -20.00 -13.16
N MET A 195 -8.33 -18.67 -13.17
CA MET A 195 -9.61 -18.04 -13.49
C MET A 195 -9.87 -17.92 -15.01
N PHE A 196 -8.86 -17.55 -15.78
CA PHE A 196 -9.01 -17.28 -17.22
C PHE A 196 -7.86 -17.80 -18.09
N GLY A 197 -6.99 -18.66 -17.57
CA GLY A 197 -6.02 -19.47 -18.32
C GLY A 197 -4.78 -18.74 -18.83
N LYS A 198 -4.57 -17.48 -18.42
CA LYS A 198 -3.42 -16.64 -18.84
C LYS A 198 -3.11 -15.56 -17.79
N GLU A 199 -2.00 -14.83 -17.96
CA GLU A 199 -1.77 -13.60 -17.20
C GLU A 199 -2.77 -12.48 -17.60
N PRO A 200 -3.05 -11.50 -16.73
CA PRO A 200 -3.88 -10.35 -17.07
C PRO A 200 -3.25 -9.51 -18.20
N ASP A 201 -4.10 -8.83 -18.96
CA ASP A 201 -3.62 -7.88 -19.97
C ASP A 201 -3.18 -6.56 -19.33
N TYR A 202 -3.75 -6.19 -18.16
CA TYR A 202 -3.38 -4.99 -17.38
C TYR A 202 -3.56 -5.22 -15.88
N LEU A 203 -2.64 -4.67 -15.08
CA LEU A 203 -2.74 -4.61 -13.60
C LEU A 203 -2.65 -3.16 -13.14
N PHE A 204 -3.73 -2.64 -12.53
CA PHE A 204 -3.79 -1.29 -11.97
C PHE A 204 -3.74 -1.31 -10.45
N HIS A 205 -3.03 -0.34 -9.85
CA HIS A 205 -3.03 -0.13 -8.42
C HIS A 205 -2.71 1.32 -8.04
N ALA A 206 -3.03 1.69 -6.79
CA ALA A 206 -2.61 2.96 -6.20
C ALA A 206 -1.15 2.91 -5.75
N THR A 207 -0.38 3.97 -6.01
CA THR A 207 0.99 4.09 -5.50
C THR A 207 1.22 5.42 -4.78
N GLY A 208 1.88 5.34 -3.62
CA GLY A 208 2.33 6.48 -2.81
C GLY A 208 3.82 6.35 -2.52
N SER A 209 4.22 5.58 -1.49
CA SER A 209 5.62 5.38 -1.09
C SER A 209 6.46 4.51 -2.06
N GLY A 210 5.83 3.83 -3.02
CA GLY A 210 6.50 3.01 -4.02
C GLY A 210 6.72 1.53 -3.65
N GLY A 211 6.66 1.17 -2.36
CA GLY A 211 6.99 -0.21 -1.94
C GLY A 211 6.05 -1.30 -2.49
N THR A 212 4.77 -1.00 -2.72
CA THR A 212 3.84 -1.94 -3.39
C THR A 212 4.23 -2.11 -4.86
N MET A 213 4.46 -1.01 -5.57
CA MET A 213 4.91 -1.04 -6.96
C MET A 213 6.23 -1.81 -7.09
N ALA A 214 7.21 -1.51 -6.24
CA ALA A 214 8.51 -2.18 -6.27
C ALA A 214 8.38 -3.70 -6.13
N GLY A 215 7.57 -4.18 -5.18
CA GLY A 215 7.33 -5.61 -5.01
C GLY A 215 6.59 -6.25 -6.19
N LEU A 216 5.59 -5.58 -6.76
CA LEU A 216 4.89 -6.06 -7.96
C LEU A 216 5.84 -6.15 -9.16
N LEU A 217 6.71 -5.16 -9.38
CA LEU A 217 7.71 -5.16 -10.45
C LEU A 217 8.75 -6.26 -10.25
N ALA A 218 9.23 -6.46 -9.03
CA ALA A 218 10.15 -7.54 -8.71
C ALA A 218 9.53 -8.92 -8.93
N GLY A 219 8.27 -9.13 -8.48
CA GLY A 219 7.52 -10.36 -8.70
C GLY A 219 7.28 -10.64 -10.18
N ARG A 220 6.92 -9.59 -10.95
CA ARG A 220 6.78 -9.65 -12.41
C ARG A 220 8.09 -10.09 -13.09
N ALA A 221 9.20 -9.52 -12.69
CA ALA A 221 10.51 -9.85 -13.22
C ALA A 221 10.91 -11.30 -12.88
N LEU A 222 10.72 -11.75 -11.64
CA LEU A 222 10.99 -13.14 -11.23
C LEU A 222 10.17 -14.16 -12.01
N LYS A 223 8.87 -13.91 -12.17
CA LYS A 223 7.98 -14.80 -12.94
C LYS A 223 8.29 -14.76 -14.45
N GLY A 224 8.87 -13.66 -14.93
CA GLY A 224 9.04 -13.39 -16.36
C GLY A 224 7.72 -13.01 -17.05
N ALA A 225 6.76 -12.51 -16.27
CA ALA A 225 5.46 -12.10 -16.75
C ALA A 225 5.53 -10.83 -17.63
N LYS A 226 4.56 -10.67 -18.53
CA LYS A 226 4.49 -9.54 -19.49
C LYS A 226 3.48 -8.47 -19.08
N VAL A 227 2.58 -8.78 -18.17
CA VAL A 227 1.51 -7.87 -17.75
C VAL A 227 2.07 -6.49 -17.38
N PRO A 228 1.58 -5.39 -17.98
CA PRO A 228 1.94 -4.04 -17.56
C PRO A 228 1.33 -3.73 -16.20
N VAL A 229 2.20 -3.34 -15.25
CA VAL A 229 1.80 -2.85 -13.92
C VAL A 229 1.67 -1.34 -14.01
N ILE A 230 0.44 -0.83 -14.00
CA ILE A 230 0.12 0.59 -14.11
C ILE A 230 -0.14 1.16 -12.72
N SER A 231 0.75 2.03 -12.30
CA SER A 231 0.78 2.59 -10.94
C SER A 231 0.23 4.02 -10.97
N ILE A 232 -0.99 4.20 -10.46
CA ILE A 232 -1.63 5.52 -10.38
C ILE A 232 -1.12 6.22 -9.12
N ASN A 233 -0.42 7.35 -9.30
CA ASN A 233 0.10 8.13 -8.20
C ASN A 233 -1.01 8.91 -7.48
N VAL A 234 -1.00 8.84 -6.16
CA VAL A 234 -1.97 9.53 -5.28
C VAL A 234 -1.42 10.80 -4.64
N SER A 235 -0.16 11.12 -4.91
CA SER A 235 0.53 12.35 -4.47
C SER A 235 1.54 12.78 -5.52
N LEU A 236 1.91 14.06 -5.52
CA LEU A 236 2.98 14.58 -6.37
C LEU A 236 4.28 13.80 -6.14
N LYS A 237 4.99 13.52 -7.22
CA LYS A 237 6.31 12.86 -7.21
C LYS A 237 7.30 13.69 -8.03
N ASP A 238 8.56 13.68 -7.61
CA ASP A 238 9.66 14.23 -8.39
C ASP A 238 10.09 13.26 -9.52
N ASP A 239 10.89 13.77 -10.44
CA ASP A 239 11.36 13.01 -11.62
C ASP A 239 12.22 11.78 -11.26
N GLY A 240 12.80 11.76 -10.06
CA GLY A 240 13.60 10.63 -9.56
C GLY A 240 12.77 9.47 -9.02
N TYR A 241 11.45 9.64 -8.83
CA TYR A 241 10.60 8.63 -8.21
C TYR A 241 10.58 7.29 -8.98
N PRO A 242 10.45 7.24 -10.32
CA PRO A 242 10.52 5.98 -11.05
C PRO A 242 11.85 5.24 -10.86
N LYS A 243 12.96 5.96 -10.85
CA LYS A 243 14.30 5.40 -10.61
C LYS A 243 14.42 4.79 -9.22
N ARG A 244 13.91 5.49 -8.19
CA ARG A 244 13.90 4.96 -6.82
C ARG A 244 13.03 3.70 -6.69
N CYS A 245 11.90 3.63 -7.38
CA CYS A 245 11.05 2.44 -7.39
C CYS A 245 11.71 1.24 -8.07
N ALA A 246 12.41 1.44 -9.19
CA ALA A 246 13.19 0.39 -9.85
C ALA A 246 14.35 -0.09 -8.95
N ALA A 247 15.07 0.85 -8.31
CA ALA A 247 16.11 0.52 -7.35
C ALA A 247 15.57 -0.30 -6.17
N LEU A 248 14.45 0.11 -5.58
CA LEU A 248 13.81 -0.59 -4.47
C LEU A 248 13.36 -2.01 -4.89
N ALA A 249 12.84 -2.18 -6.11
CA ALA A 249 12.50 -3.50 -6.65
C ALA A 249 13.74 -4.40 -6.74
N ASN A 250 14.83 -3.88 -7.26
CA ASN A 250 16.11 -4.61 -7.37
C ASN A 250 16.72 -4.93 -6.00
N GLU A 251 16.65 -4.02 -5.04
CA GLU A 251 17.09 -4.31 -3.67
C GLU A 251 16.23 -5.41 -3.02
N SER A 252 14.93 -5.45 -3.33
CA SER A 252 14.05 -6.53 -2.84
C SER A 252 14.42 -7.88 -3.46
N LEU A 253 14.86 -7.93 -4.73
CA LEU A 253 15.39 -9.14 -5.35
C LEU A 253 16.69 -9.59 -4.68
N LYS A 254 17.59 -8.66 -4.35
CA LYS A 254 18.84 -8.96 -3.64
C LYS A 254 18.60 -9.56 -2.25
N VAL A 255 17.58 -9.10 -1.53
CA VAL A 255 17.16 -9.69 -0.24
C VAL A 255 16.84 -11.18 -0.40
N LEU A 256 16.30 -11.59 -1.55
CA LEU A 256 16.03 -12.98 -1.89
C LEU A 256 17.24 -13.72 -2.50
N GLY A 257 18.39 -13.07 -2.62
CA GLY A 257 19.58 -13.63 -3.25
C GLY A 257 19.48 -13.71 -4.77
N VAL A 258 18.69 -12.84 -5.39
CA VAL A 258 18.48 -12.78 -6.84
C VAL A 258 19.13 -11.50 -7.41
N GLU A 259 19.77 -11.62 -8.55
CA GLU A 259 20.37 -10.49 -9.26
C GLU A 259 19.32 -9.46 -9.71
N PRO A 260 19.68 -8.16 -9.82
CA PRO A 260 18.80 -7.11 -10.32
C PRO A 260 18.24 -7.40 -11.73
N MET A 261 16.93 -7.24 -11.91
CA MET A 261 16.22 -7.56 -13.15
C MET A 261 15.28 -6.43 -13.63
N VAL A 262 15.03 -5.42 -12.79
CA VAL A 262 14.07 -4.34 -13.07
C VAL A 262 14.79 -3.12 -13.63
N GLU A 263 14.35 -2.64 -14.78
CA GLU A 263 14.87 -1.44 -15.46
C GLU A 263 13.78 -0.35 -15.48
N GLN A 264 14.17 0.89 -15.16
CA GLN A 264 13.23 2.00 -15.02
C GLN A 264 12.39 2.20 -16.30
N GLU A 265 13.04 2.38 -17.45
CA GLU A 265 12.40 2.74 -18.73
C GLU A 265 11.52 1.63 -19.27
N ARG A 266 11.88 0.38 -19.02
CA ARG A 266 11.14 -0.80 -19.50
C ARG A 266 9.96 -1.15 -18.60
N ASP A 267 10.16 -1.10 -17.28
CA ASP A 267 9.27 -1.78 -16.33
C ASP A 267 8.40 -0.83 -15.51
N VAL A 268 8.88 0.41 -15.25
CA VAL A 268 8.16 1.34 -14.37
C VAL A 268 7.17 2.18 -15.16
N ARG A 269 5.88 1.99 -14.88
CA ARG A 269 4.79 2.79 -15.47
C ARG A 269 4.02 3.48 -14.36
N THR A 270 4.23 4.80 -14.22
CA THR A 270 3.53 5.64 -13.25
C THR A 270 2.70 6.70 -13.98
N ASP A 271 1.52 7.01 -13.45
CA ASP A 271 0.68 8.09 -13.95
C ASP A 271 0.40 9.10 -12.85
N LEU A 272 0.77 10.37 -13.10
CA LEU A 272 0.64 11.51 -12.20
C LEU A 272 -0.63 12.35 -12.46
N ASN A 273 -1.51 11.97 -13.39
CA ASN A 273 -2.65 12.81 -13.75
C ASN A 273 -3.81 12.77 -12.74
N TYR A 274 -3.79 11.84 -11.78
CA TYR A 274 -4.92 11.56 -10.89
C TYR A 274 -4.69 11.94 -9.41
N TYR A 275 -3.51 12.47 -9.03
CA TYR A 275 -3.22 12.84 -7.65
C TYR A 275 -3.87 14.15 -7.21
N HIS A 276 -4.25 15.01 -8.18
CA HIS A 276 -4.82 16.33 -7.89
C HIS A 276 -6.12 16.26 -7.07
N PRO A 277 -6.38 17.28 -6.22
CA PRO A 277 -5.53 18.46 -5.99
C PRO A 277 -4.35 18.21 -5.06
N GLY A 278 -4.28 17.03 -4.38
CA GLY A 278 -3.17 16.68 -3.50
C GLY A 278 -3.39 15.39 -2.73
N TYR A 279 -2.42 15.03 -1.88
CA TYR A 279 -2.53 13.90 -0.97
C TYR A 279 -3.48 14.23 0.18
N GLU A 280 -4.34 13.29 0.56
CA GLU A 280 -5.44 13.49 1.53
C GLU A 280 -6.46 14.58 1.15
N ILE A 281 -6.40 15.09 -0.07
CA ILE A 281 -7.40 16.02 -0.59
C ILE A 281 -8.28 15.27 -1.60
N PRO A 282 -9.61 15.25 -1.41
CA PRO A 282 -10.52 14.54 -2.29
C PRO A 282 -10.56 15.16 -3.69
N SER A 283 -10.80 14.33 -4.72
CA SER A 283 -10.97 14.76 -6.09
C SER A 283 -12.35 14.37 -6.62
N GLU A 284 -12.91 15.18 -7.50
CA GLU A 284 -14.22 14.91 -8.10
C GLU A 284 -14.23 13.58 -8.88
N SER A 285 -13.13 13.25 -9.58
CA SER A 285 -12.98 11.99 -10.31
C SER A 285 -12.99 10.79 -9.36
N ALA A 286 -12.29 10.87 -8.22
CA ALA A 286 -12.32 9.81 -7.21
C ALA A 286 -13.71 9.66 -6.59
N SER A 287 -14.40 10.76 -6.24
CA SER A 287 -15.75 10.72 -5.71
C SER A 287 -16.75 10.06 -6.66
N LYS A 288 -16.65 10.37 -7.97
CA LYS A 288 -17.48 9.72 -9.02
C LYS A 288 -17.14 8.22 -9.13
N ALA A 289 -15.88 7.85 -9.07
CA ALA A 289 -15.44 6.45 -9.15
C ALA A 289 -15.88 5.64 -7.93
N ILE A 290 -15.81 6.21 -6.73
CA ILE A 290 -16.31 5.60 -5.49
C ILE A 290 -17.82 5.29 -5.62
N ARG A 291 -18.61 6.27 -6.03
CA ARG A 291 -20.06 6.07 -6.21
C ARG A 291 -20.37 5.04 -7.29
N LEU A 292 -19.73 5.12 -8.45
CA LEU A 292 -19.95 4.17 -9.54
C LEU A 292 -19.70 2.73 -9.07
N LEU A 293 -18.58 2.47 -8.40
CA LEU A 293 -18.25 1.13 -7.91
C LEU A 293 -19.23 0.67 -6.82
N ALA A 294 -19.61 1.56 -5.90
CA ALA A 294 -20.56 1.26 -4.84
C ALA A 294 -21.97 0.95 -5.39
N GLU A 295 -22.48 1.77 -6.30
CA GLU A 295 -23.83 1.62 -6.87
C GLU A 295 -23.93 0.44 -7.84
N THR A 296 -22.80 0.08 -8.50
CA THR A 296 -22.80 -0.98 -9.50
C THR A 296 -22.46 -2.34 -8.90
N GLU A 297 -21.43 -2.43 -8.05
CA GLU A 297 -20.91 -3.71 -7.55
C GLU A 297 -21.06 -3.87 -6.02
N GLY A 298 -21.55 -2.85 -5.30
CA GLY A 298 -21.66 -2.89 -3.84
C GLY A 298 -20.30 -2.84 -3.13
N LEU A 299 -19.26 -2.30 -3.77
CA LEU A 299 -17.90 -2.25 -3.26
C LEU A 299 -17.49 -0.81 -2.94
N LEU A 300 -16.71 -0.65 -1.87
CA LEU A 300 -16.22 0.65 -1.44
C LEU A 300 -14.71 0.75 -1.64
N VAL A 301 -14.28 1.87 -2.21
CA VAL A 301 -12.88 2.32 -2.31
C VAL A 301 -12.75 3.67 -1.60
N ASP A 302 -11.54 4.00 -1.15
CA ASP A 302 -11.28 5.19 -0.34
C ASP A 302 -10.99 6.44 -1.19
N PRO A 303 -11.21 7.66 -0.66
CA PRO A 303 -10.99 8.89 -1.42
C PRO A 303 -9.50 9.26 -1.60
N VAL A 304 -8.60 8.70 -0.79
CA VAL A 304 -7.17 9.08 -0.78
C VAL A 304 -6.35 8.28 -1.79
N TYR A 305 -6.56 6.97 -1.84
CA TYR A 305 -5.75 6.03 -2.64
C TYR A 305 -6.56 5.33 -3.72
N THR A 306 -7.42 4.40 -3.32
CA THR A 306 -8.03 3.45 -4.25
C THR A 306 -9.09 4.09 -5.12
N GLY A 307 -9.80 5.11 -4.66
CA GLY A 307 -10.74 5.88 -5.48
C GLY A 307 -10.04 6.66 -6.60
N LYS A 308 -8.88 7.29 -6.30
CA LYS A 308 -8.07 7.97 -7.33
C LYS A 308 -7.52 6.97 -8.35
N ALA A 309 -7.01 5.82 -7.89
CA ALA A 309 -6.49 4.79 -8.77
C ALA A 309 -7.58 4.14 -9.63
N PHE A 310 -8.76 3.91 -9.06
CA PHE A 310 -9.90 3.37 -9.78
C PHE A 310 -10.41 4.36 -10.84
N ALA A 311 -10.45 5.67 -10.52
CA ALA A 311 -10.76 6.72 -11.49
C ALA A 311 -9.76 6.72 -12.66
N GLY A 312 -8.46 6.58 -12.38
CA GLY A 312 -7.43 6.47 -13.40
C GLY A 312 -7.63 5.24 -14.29
N MET A 313 -7.90 4.09 -13.72
CA MET A 313 -8.21 2.88 -14.50
C MET A 313 -9.44 3.06 -15.40
N LEU A 314 -10.52 3.65 -14.88
CA LEU A 314 -11.73 3.93 -15.65
C LEU A 314 -11.44 4.86 -16.84
N ASP A 315 -10.59 5.87 -16.64
CA ASP A 315 -10.17 6.79 -17.71
C ASP A 315 -9.35 6.06 -18.78
N TYR A 316 -8.41 5.18 -18.40
CA TYR A 316 -7.66 4.35 -19.33
C TYR A 316 -8.58 3.49 -20.22
N ILE A 317 -9.61 2.89 -19.62
CA ILE A 317 -10.58 2.08 -20.37
C ILE A 317 -11.41 2.97 -21.33
N ARG A 318 -11.97 4.07 -20.80
CA ARG A 318 -12.87 4.95 -21.56
C ARG A 318 -12.18 5.72 -22.69
N THR A 319 -10.89 6.00 -22.53
CA THR A 319 -10.08 6.69 -23.56
C THR A 319 -9.41 5.74 -24.54
N GLY A 320 -9.67 4.43 -24.47
CA GLY A 320 -9.14 3.43 -25.38
C GLY A 320 -7.64 3.11 -25.18
N LYS A 321 -7.06 3.49 -24.04
CA LYS A 321 -5.69 3.05 -23.64
C LYS A 321 -5.66 1.58 -23.19
N VAL A 322 -6.81 1.03 -22.86
CA VAL A 322 -7.06 -0.39 -22.61
C VAL A 322 -7.94 -0.90 -23.74
N GLU A 323 -7.51 -1.99 -24.38
CA GLU A 323 -8.24 -2.56 -25.51
C GLU A 323 -9.55 -3.23 -25.06
N PRO A 324 -10.65 -3.11 -25.84
CA PRO A 324 -11.90 -3.81 -25.55
C PRO A 324 -11.70 -5.32 -25.40
N GLY A 325 -12.40 -5.93 -24.45
CA GLY A 325 -12.31 -7.35 -24.15
C GLY A 325 -11.10 -7.80 -23.33
N SER A 326 -10.15 -6.88 -23.02
CA SER A 326 -8.97 -7.18 -22.18
C SER A 326 -9.35 -7.66 -20.79
N ASN A 327 -8.53 -8.56 -20.19
CA ASN A 327 -8.57 -8.91 -18.78
C ASN A 327 -7.82 -7.84 -17.97
N VAL A 328 -8.58 -7.00 -17.28
CA VAL A 328 -8.06 -5.89 -16.47
C VAL A 328 -8.20 -6.25 -15.00
N VAL A 329 -7.12 -6.14 -14.25
CA VAL A 329 -7.13 -6.37 -12.80
C VAL A 329 -6.94 -5.04 -12.08
N PHE A 330 -7.83 -4.76 -11.13
CA PHE A 330 -7.65 -3.70 -10.14
C PHE A 330 -7.23 -4.31 -8.80
N LEU A 331 -6.06 -3.94 -8.29
CA LEU A 331 -5.61 -4.31 -6.95
C LEU A 331 -6.18 -3.34 -5.93
N HIS A 332 -7.18 -3.78 -5.19
CA HIS A 332 -7.80 -3.01 -4.11
C HIS A 332 -6.92 -3.07 -2.86
N THR A 333 -6.15 -2.02 -2.63
CA THR A 333 -5.13 -1.96 -1.58
C THR A 333 -5.64 -1.57 -0.19
N GLY A 334 -6.97 -1.47 0.00
CA GLY A 334 -7.58 -1.09 1.28
C GLY A 334 -7.86 0.41 1.38
N GLY A 335 -7.86 0.93 2.60
CA GLY A 335 -8.06 2.37 2.88
C GLY A 335 -9.49 2.75 3.30
N ALA A 336 -10.38 1.79 3.49
CA ALA A 336 -11.80 2.06 3.80
C ALA A 336 -12.04 2.94 5.04
N THR A 337 -11.12 2.98 5.99
CA THR A 337 -11.18 3.86 7.17
C THR A 337 -11.26 5.35 6.82
N ALA A 338 -10.69 5.77 5.67
CA ALA A 338 -10.79 7.15 5.21
C ALA A 338 -12.23 7.60 4.87
N LEU A 339 -13.17 6.65 4.71
CA LEU A 339 -14.60 6.94 4.57
C LEU A 339 -15.25 7.41 5.87
N PHE A 340 -14.57 7.29 6.99
CA PHE A 340 -15.01 7.69 8.34
C PHE A 340 -14.09 8.75 8.94
N ALA A 341 -13.17 9.31 8.14
CA ALA A 341 -12.24 10.35 8.56
C ALA A 341 -12.90 11.75 8.59
N GLU A 342 -12.09 12.77 8.81
CA GLU A 342 -12.48 14.16 8.78
C GLU A 342 -13.07 14.53 7.40
N LYS A 343 -14.00 15.49 7.38
CA LYS A 343 -14.68 15.93 6.14
C LYS A 343 -13.72 16.46 5.07
N GLU A 344 -12.57 16.99 5.50
CA GLU A 344 -11.50 17.49 4.66
C GLU A 344 -10.90 16.37 3.79
N ILE A 345 -10.81 15.15 4.33
CA ILE A 345 -10.33 13.94 3.65
C ILE A 345 -11.44 13.27 2.85
N LEU A 346 -12.64 13.18 3.46
CA LEU A 346 -13.79 12.52 2.85
C LEU A 346 -14.31 13.28 1.61
N GLY A 347 -14.36 14.61 1.68
CA GLY A 347 -14.90 15.46 0.63
C GLY A 347 -16.43 15.32 0.48
N LYS A 348 -16.91 15.70 -0.71
CA LYS A 348 -18.34 15.58 -1.07
C LYS A 348 -18.54 14.32 -1.90
N LEU A 349 -19.17 13.32 -1.31
CA LEU A 349 -19.56 12.08 -2.02
C LEU A 349 -20.95 12.20 -2.66
N PHE A 350 -21.76 13.16 -2.19
CA PHE A 350 -23.13 13.43 -2.67
C PHE A 350 -23.30 14.88 -3.07
#